data_9b3093ef87fdf34f9bccfb89322e44b1
#
_entry.id   9b3093ef87fdf34f9bccfb89322e44b1
#
_cell.length_a   1.000
_cell.length_b   1.000
_cell.length_c   1.000
_cell.angle_alpha   90.00
_cell.angle_beta   90.00
_cell.angle_gamma   90.00
#
_symmetry.space_group_name_H-M   'P 1'
#
loop_
_entity.id
_entity.type
_entity.pdbx_description
1 polymer ?
#
loop_
_entity_poly.entity_id
_entity_poly.type
_entity_poly.pdbx_seq_one_letter_code
_entity_poly.pdbx_strand_id
1 'polypeptide(L)'
;MHPNSLRRASPTGTILIRWDGARQPTLWTVPPPDADPRAARLELARRYLHIYGPATPEAFGRWAGIGRRPAEVTFAALGQALTPALTPIGAAHILARDEAVFRAAPQPAAPARLLPSGDAYFLRHGADRDLLVPDAGRRRAL
;
A
#
# COMPACT_ATOMS: atom_id res chain seq x y z
N MET A 1 21.27 -19.82 1.35
CA MET A 1 20.24 -18.98 0.70
C MET A 1 19.79 -17.93 1.70
N HIS A 2 19.81 -16.65 1.35
CA HIS A 2 19.42 -15.57 2.28
C HIS A 2 17.90 -15.64 2.54
N PRO A 3 17.43 -15.52 3.82
CA PRO A 3 15.99 -15.65 4.14
C PRO A 3 15.07 -14.71 3.33
N ASN A 4 15.58 -13.55 2.91
CA ASN A 4 14.84 -12.60 2.10
C ASN A 4 14.68 -12.97 0.62
N SER A 5 15.37 -14.03 0.13
CA SER A 5 15.27 -14.46 -1.27
C SER A 5 13.84 -14.92 -1.62
N LEU A 6 13.16 -15.57 -0.67
CA LEU A 6 11.79 -16.03 -0.84
C LEU A 6 10.79 -14.89 -0.97
N ARG A 7 11.03 -13.77 -0.27
CA ARG A 7 10.18 -12.58 -0.38
C ARG A 7 10.22 -11.96 -1.78
N ARG A 8 11.34 -12.11 -2.49
CA ARG A 8 11.47 -11.64 -3.87
C ARG A 8 10.76 -12.54 -4.88
N ALA A 9 10.63 -13.81 -4.56
CA ALA A 9 9.95 -14.78 -5.42
C ALA A 9 8.42 -14.77 -5.23
N SER A 10 7.91 -14.41 -4.03
CA SER A 10 6.47 -14.31 -3.73
C SER A 10 5.68 -13.46 -4.73
N PRO A 11 6.14 -12.26 -5.15
CA PRO A 11 5.39 -11.42 -6.08
C PRO A 11 5.21 -12.03 -7.48
N THR A 12 5.95 -13.09 -7.82
CA THR A 12 5.76 -13.79 -9.10
C THR A 12 4.45 -14.59 -9.15
N GLY A 13 3.83 -14.82 -7.99
CA GLY A 13 2.63 -15.66 -7.87
C GLY A 13 2.89 -17.15 -8.10
N THR A 14 4.17 -17.57 -8.26
CA THR A 14 4.55 -18.97 -8.50
C THR A 14 4.99 -19.70 -7.23
N ILE A 15 5.08 -18.99 -6.10
CA ILE A 15 5.45 -19.54 -4.80
C ILE A 15 4.41 -19.15 -3.76
N LEU A 16 3.84 -20.13 -3.10
CA LEU A 16 3.01 -19.96 -1.92
C LEU A 16 3.80 -20.31 -0.67
N ILE A 17 3.67 -19.48 0.35
CA ILE A 17 4.34 -19.65 1.63
C ILE A 17 3.26 -19.84 2.70
N ARG A 18 3.27 -20.96 3.40
CA ARG A 18 2.45 -21.20 4.58
C ARG A 18 3.34 -21.26 5.81
N TRP A 19 3.00 -20.44 6.78
CA TRP A 19 3.62 -20.48 8.09
C TRP A 19 2.54 -20.76 9.15
N ASP A 20 2.62 -21.92 9.75
CA ASP A 20 1.71 -22.42 10.77
C ASP A 20 2.26 -22.27 12.20
N GLY A 21 3.28 -21.40 12.39
CA GLY A 21 3.99 -21.24 13.65
C GLY A 21 5.18 -22.19 13.82
N ALA A 22 5.38 -23.13 12.90
CA ALA A 22 6.56 -23.98 12.90
C ALA A 22 7.84 -23.19 12.63
N ARG A 23 8.99 -23.76 13.00
CA ARG A 23 10.30 -23.12 12.84
C ARG A 23 10.65 -22.84 11.37
N GLN A 24 10.08 -23.60 10.45
CA GLN A 24 10.30 -23.45 9.01
C GLN A 24 8.97 -23.38 8.26
N PRO A 25 8.80 -22.40 7.35
CA PRO A 25 7.62 -22.33 6.52
C PRO A 25 7.58 -23.46 5.49
N THR A 26 6.40 -23.91 5.16
CA THR A 26 6.18 -24.80 4.01
C THR A 26 6.06 -23.98 2.74
N LEU A 27 6.73 -24.40 1.69
CA LEU A 27 6.72 -23.75 0.38
C LEU A 27 6.08 -24.67 -0.65
N TRP A 28 5.24 -24.08 -1.50
CA TRP A 28 4.70 -24.76 -2.69
C TRP A 28 5.01 -23.94 -3.93
N THR A 29 5.33 -24.60 -4.99
CA THR A 29 5.31 -24.00 -6.32
C THR A 29 3.95 -24.24 -6.96
N VAL A 30 3.43 -23.21 -7.61
CA VAL A 30 2.19 -23.26 -8.35
C VAL A 30 2.40 -22.72 -9.76
N PRO A 31 1.56 -23.08 -10.73
CA PRO A 31 1.61 -22.45 -12.05
C PRO A 31 1.51 -20.92 -11.94
N PRO A 32 2.16 -20.17 -12.83
CA PRO A 32 2.02 -18.72 -12.86
C PRO A 32 0.53 -18.36 -13.06
N PRO A 33 0.05 -17.29 -12.42
CA PRO A 33 -1.32 -16.84 -12.60
C PRO A 33 -1.56 -16.39 -14.05
N ASP A 34 -2.67 -16.78 -14.62
CA ASP A 34 -3.16 -16.24 -15.90
C ASP A 34 -3.79 -14.87 -15.65
N ALA A 35 -2.96 -13.84 -15.57
CA ALA A 35 -3.38 -12.48 -15.27
C ALA A 35 -2.61 -11.50 -16.15
N ASP A 36 -3.32 -10.53 -16.74
CA ASP A 36 -2.67 -9.38 -17.38
C ASP A 36 -1.93 -8.54 -16.34
N PRO A 37 -0.60 -8.41 -16.42
CA PRO A 37 0.18 -7.66 -15.43
C PRO A 37 -0.20 -6.18 -15.34
N ARG A 38 -0.70 -5.59 -16.44
CA ARG A 38 -1.14 -4.21 -16.46
C ARG A 38 -2.47 -4.05 -15.72
N ALA A 39 -3.44 -4.90 -15.99
CA ALA A 39 -4.72 -4.91 -15.30
C ALA A 39 -4.54 -5.20 -13.79
N ALA A 40 -3.70 -6.16 -13.45
CA ALA A 40 -3.37 -6.49 -12.07
C ALA A 40 -2.74 -5.29 -11.33
N ARG A 41 -1.85 -4.54 -11.98
CA ARG A 41 -1.23 -3.35 -11.37
C ARG A 41 -2.23 -2.21 -11.17
N LEU A 42 -3.14 -2.00 -12.11
CA LEU A 42 -4.22 -1.01 -11.95
C LEU A 42 -5.14 -1.37 -10.78
N GLU A 43 -5.50 -2.63 -10.67
CA GLU A 43 -6.31 -3.11 -9.56
C GLU A 43 -5.58 -2.99 -8.21
N LEU A 44 -4.29 -3.32 -8.17
CA LEU A 44 -3.46 -3.13 -6.98
C LEU A 44 -3.42 -1.66 -6.55
N ALA A 45 -3.29 -0.73 -7.50
CA ALA A 45 -3.29 0.70 -7.21
C ALA A 45 -4.66 1.18 -6.69
N ARG A 46 -5.78 0.65 -7.22
CA ARG A 46 -7.12 0.95 -6.68
C ARG A 46 -7.27 0.48 -5.23
N ARG A 47 -6.86 -0.75 -4.93
CA ARG A 47 -6.90 -1.28 -3.56
C ARG A 47 -6.00 -0.50 -2.62
N TYR A 48 -4.81 -0.15 -3.08
CA TYR A 48 -3.90 0.69 -2.30
C TYR A 48 -4.51 2.04 -1.96
N LEU A 49 -5.08 2.75 -2.95
CA LEU A 49 -5.71 4.04 -2.73
C LEU A 49 -6.95 3.95 -1.83
N HIS A 50 -7.73 2.88 -1.94
CA HIS A 50 -8.90 2.67 -1.08
C HIS A 50 -8.53 2.51 0.40
N ILE A 51 -7.39 1.85 0.69
CA ILE A 51 -6.98 1.57 2.06
C ILE A 51 -6.05 2.66 2.61
N TYR A 52 -5.17 3.19 1.77
CA TYR A 52 -4.07 4.07 2.18
C TYR A 52 -4.17 5.49 1.63
N GLY A 53 -5.18 5.80 0.82
CA GLY A 53 -5.38 7.16 0.31
C GLY A 53 -5.67 8.18 1.43
N PRO A 54 -5.41 9.47 1.18
CA PRO A 54 -4.83 10.06 -0.04
C PRO A 54 -3.37 9.66 -0.25
N ALA A 55 -2.96 9.43 -1.50
CA ALA A 55 -1.59 9.01 -1.78
C ALA A 55 -1.06 9.56 -3.13
N THR A 56 0.25 9.53 -3.27
CA THR A 56 0.95 9.91 -4.50
C THR A 56 1.42 8.69 -5.28
N PRO A 57 1.70 8.80 -6.60
CA PRO A 57 2.33 7.74 -7.36
C PRO A 57 3.63 7.23 -6.73
N GLU A 58 4.42 8.15 -6.15
CA GLU A 58 5.68 7.80 -5.51
C GLU A 58 5.47 6.95 -4.24
N ALA A 59 4.47 7.29 -3.41
CA ALA A 59 4.12 6.52 -2.22
C ALA A 59 3.66 5.11 -2.60
N PHE A 60 2.81 4.99 -3.62
CA PHE A 60 2.41 3.71 -4.18
C PHE A 60 3.60 2.91 -4.70
N GLY A 61 4.51 3.55 -5.46
CA GLY A 61 5.69 2.89 -5.99
C GLY A 61 6.59 2.30 -4.91
N ARG A 62 6.82 3.05 -3.83
CA ARG A 62 7.59 2.57 -2.66
C ARG A 62 6.90 1.38 -1.97
N TRP A 63 5.59 1.49 -1.75
CA TRP A 63 4.81 0.43 -1.10
C TRP A 63 4.76 -0.84 -1.95
N ALA A 64 4.52 -0.72 -3.25
CA ALA A 64 4.42 -1.84 -4.18
C ALA A 64 5.79 -2.41 -4.61
N GLY A 65 6.90 -1.77 -4.23
CA GLY A 65 8.23 -2.18 -4.65
C GLY A 65 8.50 -2.00 -6.14
N ILE A 66 7.79 -1.06 -6.80
CA ILE A 66 7.99 -0.73 -8.22
C ILE A 66 8.66 0.64 -8.36
N GLY A 67 9.34 0.84 -9.50
CA GLY A 67 10.00 2.11 -9.77
C GLY A 67 9.00 3.28 -9.92
N ARG A 68 9.53 4.52 -9.83
CA ARG A 68 8.75 5.75 -9.92
C ARG A 68 7.96 5.84 -11.23
N ARG A 69 8.62 5.65 -12.38
CA ARG A 69 7.97 5.74 -13.70
C ARG A 69 6.82 4.75 -13.89
N PRO A 70 6.94 3.45 -13.58
CA PRO A 70 5.81 2.52 -13.59
C PRO A 70 4.64 2.96 -12.69
N ALA A 71 4.91 3.55 -11.53
CA ALA A 71 3.88 4.05 -10.63
C ALA A 71 3.15 5.27 -11.23
N GLU A 72 3.88 6.23 -11.80
CA GLU A 72 3.32 7.39 -12.51
C GLU A 72 2.42 6.95 -13.68
N VAL A 73 2.89 6.02 -14.50
CA VAL A 73 2.11 5.45 -15.62
C VAL A 73 0.84 4.77 -15.13
N THR A 74 0.92 4.08 -13.99
CA THR A 74 -0.25 3.42 -13.38
C THR A 74 -1.29 4.44 -12.93
N PHE A 75 -0.88 5.52 -12.26
CA PHE A 75 -1.79 6.58 -11.83
C PHE A 75 -2.38 7.34 -13.03
N ALA A 76 -1.56 7.65 -14.04
CA ALA A 76 -2.06 8.25 -15.27
C ALA A 76 -3.12 7.37 -15.96
N ALA A 77 -2.94 6.04 -15.97
CA ALA A 77 -3.89 5.10 -16.55
C ALA A 77 -5.17 4.94 -15.73
N LEU A 78 -5.18 5.29 -14.44
CA LEU A 78 -6.42 5.36 -13.64
C LEU A 78 -7.30 6.54 -14.06
N GLY A 79 -6.72 7.63 -14.61
CA GLY A 79 -7.44 8.73 -15.22
C GLY A 79 -8.56 9.29 -14.33
N GLN A 80 -9.79 9.29 -14.86
CA GLN A 80 -10.98 9.79 -14.18
C GLN A 80 -11.39 9.00 -12.92
N ALA A 81 -10.79 7.84 -12.65
CA ALA A 81 -11.00 7.15 -11.39
C ALA A 81 -10.28 7.81 -10.21
N LEU A 82 -9.48 8.85 -10.48
CA LEU A 82 -8.76 9.62 -9.45
C LEU A 82 -9.36 11.00 -9.28
N THR A 83 -9.50 11.43 -8.03
CA THR A 83 -9.81 12.82 -7.65
C THR A 83 -8.57 13.42 -6.96
N PRO A 84 -8.11 14.61 -7.37
CA PRO A 84 -7.05 15.30 -6.66
C PRO A 84 -7.49 15.67 -5.25
N ALA A 85 -6.59 15.55 -4.29
CA ALA A 85 -6.80 15.90 -2.90
C ALA A 85 -5.61 16.72 -2.38
N LEU A 86 -5.89 17.76 -1.60
CA LEU A 86 -4.87 18.53 -0.90
C LEU A 86 -4.75 17.99 0.52
N THR A 87 -3.54 17.64 0.91
CA THR A 87 -3.23 17.15 2.25
C THR A 87 -2.24 18.08 2.96
N PRO A 88 -2.09 17.99 4.29
CA PRO A 88 -1.09 18.79 5.01
C PRO A 88 0.35 18.59 4.52
N ILE A 89 0.63 17.51 3.81
CA ILE A 89 1.96 17.20 3.28
C ILE A 89 2.06 17.41 1.75
N GLY A 90 1.03 17.97 1.12
CA GLY A 90 1.02 18.31 -0.31
C GLY A 90 -0.11 17.68 -1.11
N ALA A 91 -0.02 17.81 -2.43
CA ALA A 91 -1.00 17.26 -3.36
C ALA A 91 -0.91 15.74 -3.44
N ALA A 92 -2.07 15.09 -3.44
CA ALA A 92 -2.22 13.65 -3.51
C ALA A 92 -3.47 13.29 -4.33
N HIS A 93 -3.83 12.01 -4.39
CA HIS A 93 -5.02 11.51 -5.05
C HIS A 93 -5.79 10.57 -4.14
N ILE A 94 -7.11 10.60 -4.29
CA ILE A 94 -8.03 9.60 -3.75
C ILE A 94 -8.77 8.94 -4.92
N LEU A 95 -9.43 7.82 -4.68
CA LEU A 95 -10.36 7.28 -5.68
C LEU A 95 -11.61 8.16 -5.74
N ALA A 96 -12.07 8.48 -6.94
CA ALA A 96 -13.29 9.28 -7.13
C ALA A 96 -14.50 8.65 -6.44
N ARG A 97 -14.61 7.32 -6.44
CA ARG A 97 -15.68 6.59 -5.74
C ARG A 97 -15.65 6.74 -4.22
N ASP A 98 -14.50 7.06 -3.63
CA ASP A 98 -14.33 7.20 -2.19
C ASP A 98 -14.48 8.67 -1.73
N GLU A 99 -14.63 9.62 -2.65
CA GLU A 99 -14.70 11.06 -2.36
C GLU A 99 -15.80 11.39 -1.35
N ALA A 100 -16.96 10.76 -1.46
CA ALA A 100 -18.08 11.00 -0.53
C ALA A 100 -17.70 10.64 0.92
N VAL A 101 -16.89 9.58 1.12
CA VAL A 101 -16.40 9.17 2.45
C VAL A 101 -15.44 10.21 3.01
N PHE A 102 -14.54 10.76 2.18
CA PHE A 102 -13.62 11.81 2.61
C PHE A 102 -14.32 13.15 2.91
N ARG A 103 -15.44 13.43 2.25
CA ARG A 103 -16.25 14.64 2.50
C ARG A 103 -17.24 14.50 3.64
N ALA A 104 -17.52 13.27 4.07
CA ALA A 104 -18.43 13.03 5.20
C ALA A 104 -17.83 13.59 6.50
N ALA A 105 -18.71 14.05 7.39
CA ALA A 105 -18.27 14.45 8.72
C ALA A 105 -17.56 13.28 9.42
N PRO A 106 -16.51 13.55 10.20
CA PRO A 106 -15.83 12.52 10.96
C PRO A 106 -16.84 11.73 11.81
N GLN A 107 -16.88 10.42 11.63
CA GLN A 107 -17.66 9.57 12.51
C GLN A 107 -17.01 9.55 13.92
N PRO A 108 -17.79 9.22 14.97
CA PRO A 108 -17.22 9.02 16.29
C PRO A 108 -15.97 8.14 16.20
N ALA A 109 -14.96 8.51 16.95
CA ALA A 109 -13.68 7.80 16.91
C ALA A 109 -13.90 6.29 17.09
N ALA A 110 -13.38 5.50 16.16
CA ALA A 110 -13.35 4.06 16.33
C ALA A 110 -12.56 3.73 17.62
N PRO A 111 -12.90 2.63 18.31
CA PRO A 111 -12.15 2.24 19.50
C PRO A 111 -10.66 2.10 19.16
N ALA A 112 -9.80 2.51 20.10
CA ALA A 112 -8.36 2.37 19.94
C ALA A 112 -8.00 0.92 19.62
N ARG A 113 -7.15 0.72 18.62
CA ARG A 113 -6.66 -0.60 18.20
C ARG A 113 -5.14 -0.62 18.31
N LEU A 114 -4.61 -1.68 18.90
CA LEU A 114 -3.18 -1.94 18.90
C LEU A 114 -2.83 -2.64 17.56
N LEU A 115 -1.90 -2.06 16.83
CA LEU A 115 -1.34 -2.66 15.62
C LEU A 115 -0.04 -3.37 15.98
N PRO A 116 0.23 -4.57 15.44
CA PRO A 116 1.50 -5.23 15.65
C PRO A 116 2.64 -4.44 14.98
N SER A 117 3.85 -4.56 15.55
CA SER A 117 5.04 -4.06 14.87
C SER A 117 5.17 -4.75 13.52
N GLY A 118 5.37 -3.98 12.44
CA GLY A 118 5.40 -4.52 11.09
C GLY A 118 4.05 -4.54 10.36
N ASP A 119 2.98 -4.03 10.98
CA ASP A 119 1.73 -3.80 10.27
C ASP A 119 1.96 -2.85 9.08
N ALA A 120 1.41 -3.23 7.91
CA ALA A 120 1.64 -2.49 6.67
C ALA A 120 1.07 -1.05 6.73
N TYR A 121 0.02 -0.81 7.52
CA TYR A 121 -0.53 0.53 7.72
C TYR A 121 0.44 1.41 8.51
N PHE A 122 1.08 0.84 9.52
CA PHE A 122 2.04 1.55 10.38
C PHE A 122 3.40 1.74 9.70
N LEU A 123 3.81 0.79 8.86
CA LEU A 123 5.09 0.83 8.14
C LEU A 123 5.09 1.76 6.90
N ARG A 124 4.15 2.68 6.82
CA ARG A 124 4.19 3.69 5.75
C ARG A 124 5.49 4.48 5.81
N HIS A 125 6.12 4.61 4.66
CA HIS A 125 7.44 5.23 4.55
C HIS A 125 7.36 6.64 3.96
N GLY A 126 8.36 7.48 4.28
CA GLY A 126 8.48 8.82 3.74
C GLY A 126 7.42 9.78 4.28
N ALA A 127 6.99 10.73 3.44
CA ALA A 127 6.04 11.78 3.81
C ALA A 127 4.68 11.26 4.30
N ASP A 128 4.25 10.09 3.86
CA ASP A 128 2.98 9.49 4.30
C ASP A 128 2.96 9.20 5.81
N ARG A 129 4.14 8.99 6.39
CA ARG A 129 4.28 8.78 7.83
C ARG A 129 3.89 10.02 8.63
N ASP A 130 4.08 11.19 8.04
CA ASP A 130 3.75 12.47 8.66
C ASP A 130 2.23 12.68 8.81
N LEU A 131 1.44 12.01 7.98
CA LEU A 131 -0.03 11.97 8.13
C LEU A 131 -0.47 11.12 9.32
N LEU A 132 0.24 10.02 9.60
CA LEU A 132 -0.10 9.11 10.68
C LEU A 132 0.41 9.60 12.04
N VAL A 133 1.59 10.20 12.06
CA VAL A 133 2.24 10.70 13.27
C VAL A 133 2.71 12.14 13.01
N PRO A 134 1.83 13.14 13.12
CA PRO A 134 2.17 14.53 12.84
C PRO A 134 3.30 15.09 13.72
N ASP A 135 3.43 14.60 14.95
CA ASP A 135 4.46 15.05 15.87
C ASP A 135 5.85 14.52 15.49
N ALA A 136 6.75 15.45 15.13
CA ALA A 136 8.11 15.12 14.71
C ALA A 136 8.97 14.47 15.83
N GLY A 137 8.69 14.78 17.09
CA GLY A 137 9.36 14.17 18.25
C GLY A 137 8.99 12.70 18.40
N ARG A 138 7.69 12.40 18.31
CA ARG A 138 7.17 11.03 18.35
C ARG A 138 7.65 10.18 17.17
N ARG A 139 7.74 10.76 15.96
CA ARG A 139 8.27 10.04 14.79
C ARG A 139 9.70 9.55 14.94
N ARG A 140 10.51 10.26 15.73
CA ARG A 140 11.91 9.87 15.99
C ARG A 140 12.03 8.71 16.99
N ALA A 141 11.00 8.49 17.78
CA ALA A 141 10.95 7.42 18.77
C ALA A 141 10.40 6.08 18.20
N LEU A 142 9.91 6.08 16.97
CA LEU A 142 9.38 4.92 16.24
C LEU A 142 10.38 4.40 15.20
#